data_60aedd7bd06efa8df1aa6d84472a062b
#
_entry.id   60aedd7bd06efa8df1aa6d84472a062b
#
_cell.length_a   1.000
_cell.length_b   1.000
_cell.length_c   1.000
_cell.angle_alpha   90.00
_cell.angle_beta   90.00
_cell.angle_gamma   90.00
#
_symmetry.space_group_name_H-M   'P 1'
#
loop_
_entity.id
_entity.type
_entity.pdbx_description
1 polymer ?
#
loop_
_entity_poly.entity_id
_entity_poly.type
_entity_poly.pdbx_seq_one_letter_code
_entity_poly.pdbx_strand_id
1 'polypeptide(L)'
;MTNNSQAVPAIALAGVNLSLGHGAARVHILKDIDLHIGTGEAIGLVGPSGSGKSTLLMVMAGLERADTGSVAVAGRNLSNLDEDALARFRGRHIGIVFQSFHLIPTMTALENVAVPLELAGEMDAHARAREELAAVGLSERLD
;
A
#
# COMPACT_ATOMS: atom_id res chain seq x y z
N MET A 1 -29.61 -23.84 8.49
CA MET A 1 -29.07 -22.57 8.97
C MET A 1 -27.63 -22.50 8.48
N THR A 2 -27.42 -21.92 7.31
CA THR A 2 -26.10 -21.73 6.71
C THR A 2 -25.43 -20.56 7.42
N ASN A 3 -24.44 -20.90 8.25
CA ASN A 3 -23.58 -19.93 8.91
C ASN A 3 -22.72 -19.26 7.83
N ASN A 4 -23.22 -18.17 7.27
CA ASN A 4 -22.47 -17.33 6.32
C ASN A 4 -21.43 -16.55 7.14
N SER A 5 -20.33 -17.21 7.50
CA SER A 5 -19.14 -16.56 7.99
C SER A 5 -18.65 -15.67 6.83
N GLN A 6 -19.09 -14.42 6.82
CA GLN A 6 -18.58 -13.44 5.84
C GLN A 6 -17.07 -13.38 6.03
N ALA A 7 -16.34 -13.92 5.06
CA ALA A 7 -14.89 -13.85 5.05
C ALA A 7 -14.49 -12.38 5.14
N VAL A 8 -13.53 -12.07 6.03
CA VAL A 8 -13.01 -10.71 6.18
C VAL A 8 -12.44 -10.27 4.83
N PRO A 9 -12.90 -9.14 4.26
CA PRO A 9 -12.39 -8.67 2.99
C PRO A 9 -10.90 -8.30 3.08
N ALA A 10 -10.18 -8.47 1.99
CA ALA A 10 -8.80 -7.99 1.90
C ALA A 10 -8.77 -6.46 2.00
N ILE A 11 -9.70 -5.79 1.30
CA ILE A 11 -9.85 -4.33 1.35
C ILE A 11 -11.35 -3.98 1.38
N ALA A 12 -11.73 -3.03 2.23
CA ALA A 12 -13.06 -2.44 2.24
C ALA A 12 -12.96 -0.92 2.41
N LEU A 13 -13.64 -0.20 1.53
CA LEU A 13 -13.82 1.26 1.61
C LEU A 13 -15.30 1.54 1.79
N ALA A 14 -15.64 2.49 2.64
CA ALA A 14 -17.03 2.94 2.82
C ALA A 14 -17.07 4.47 2.91
N GLY A 15 -17.79 5.09 1.95
CA GLY A 15 -18.01 6.54 1.86
C GLY A 15 -16.72 7.35 1.82
N VAL A 16 -15.67 6.85 1.15
CA VAL A 16 -14.35 7.47 1.15
C VAL A 16 -14.34 8.72 0.28
N ASN A 17 -14.00 9.84 0.88
CA ASN A 17 -13.79 11.12 0.21
C ASN A 17 -12.37 11.62 0.44
N LEU A 18 -11.77 12.22 -0.58
CA LEU A 18 -10.45 12.84 -0.48
C LEU A 18 -10.33 14.02 -1.42
N SER A 19 -9.83 15.14 -0.89
CA SER A 19 -9.48 16.32 -1.66
C SER A 19 -8.00 16.61 -1.49
N LEU A 20 -7.31 16.88 -2.58
CA LEU A 20 -5.89 17.24 -2.60
C LEU A 20 -5.71 18.73 -2.95
N GLY A 21 -4.61 19.31 -2.46
CA GLY A 21 -4.29 20.73 -2.65
C GLY A 21 -4.69 21.59 -1.47
N HIS A 22 -4.43 22.90 -1.56
CA HIS A 22 -4.64 23.86 -0.47
C HIS A 22 -5.47 25.06 -0.96
N GLY A 23 -6.31 25.61 -0.08
CA GLY A 23 -7.10 26.79 -0.34
C GLY A 23 -7.96 26.69 -1.62
N ALA A 24 -7.88 27.67 -2.50
CA ALA A 24 -8.65 27.71 -3.75
C ALA A 24 -8.24 26.66 -4.78
N ALA A 25 -7.06 26.03 -4.62
CA ALA A 25 -6.57 24.96 -5.48
C ALA A 25 -6.92 23.55 -4.96
N ARG A 26 -7.75 23.45 -3.93
CA ARG A 26 -8.19 22.16 -3.39
C ARG A 26 -9.17 21.48 -4.37
N VAL A 27 -8.82 20.29 -4.82
CA VAL A 27 -9.61 19.51 -5.77
C VAL A 27 -10.13 18.24 -5.10
N HIS A 28 -11.43 17.99 -5.18
CA HIS A 28 -12.06 16.78 -4.68
C HIS A 28 -11.82 15.62 -5.67
N ILE A 29 -10.90 14.73 -5.31
CA ILE A 29 -10.40 13.65 -6.16
C ILE A 29 -11.22 12.37 -6.01
N LEU A 30 -11.44 11.92 -4.77
CA LEU A 30 -12.26 10.75 -4.47
C LEU A 30 -13.59 11.22 -3.90
N LYS A 31 -14.69 10.71 -4.46
CA LYS A 31 -16.03 11.16 -4.14
C LYS A 31 -16.90 9.98 -3.77
N ASP A 32 -17.17 9.82 -2.49
CA ASP A 32 -18.07 8.83 -1.91
C ASP A 32 -17.79 7.41 -2.44
N ILE A 33 -16.54 6.97 -2.30
CA ILE A 33 -16.08 5.69 -2.85
C ILE A 33 -16.43 4.57 -1.90
N ASP A 34 -17.23 3.65 -2.37
CA ASP A 34 -17.46 2.33 -1.77
C ASP A 34 -16.78 1.26 -2.61
N LEU A 35 -16.00 0.40 -1.97
CA LEU A 35 -15.28 -0.70 -2.64
C LEU A 35 -15.11 -1.87 -1.68
N HIS A 36 -15.28 -3.05 -2.19
CA HIS A 36 -15.06 -4.29 -1.45
C HIS A 36 -14.27 -5.26 -2.31
N ILE A 37 -13.11 -5.71 -1.80
CA ILE A 37 -12.24 -6.67 -2.46
C ILE A 37 -12.08 -7.87 -1.54
N GLY A 38 -12.44 -9.04 -2.03
CA GLY A 38 -12.29 -10.30 -1.32
C GLY A 38 -10.84 -10.79 -1.27
N THR A 39 -10.56 -11.69 -0.36
CA THR A 39 -9.25 -12.34 -0.29
C THR A 39 -9.03 -13.19 -1.55
N GLY A 40 -7.85 -13.05 -2.17
CA GLY A 40 -7.47 -13.79 -3.38
C GLY A 40 -8.00 -13.18 -4.69
N GLU A 41 -8.74 -12.07 -4.65
CA GLU A 41 -9.22 -11.40 -5.85
C GLU A 41 -8.11 -10.57 -6.53
N ALA A 42 -8.10 -10.56 -7.85
CA ALA A 42 -7.30 -9.68 -8.69
C ALA A 42 -8.21 -8.63 -9.32
N ILE A 43 -7.96 -7.36 -9.02
CA ILE A 43 -8.79 -6.23 -9.47
C ILE A 43 -8.00 -5.32 -10.39
N GLY A 44 -8.58 -4.97 -11.55
CA GLY A 44 -8.07 -3.96 -12.46
C GLY A 44 -8.77 -2.62 -12.25
N LEU A 45 -8.01 -1.55 -11.96
CA LEU A 45 -8.51 -0.19 -11.84
C LEU A 45 -8.30 0.55 -13.16
N VAL A 46 -9.38 0.79 -13.90
CA VAL A 46 -9.36 1.40 -15.23
C VAL A 46 -10.03 2.77 -15.25
N GLY A 47 -9.60 3.65 -16.14
CA GLY A 47 -10.16 4.99 -16.31
C GLY A 47 -9.16 5.97 -16.93
N PRO A 48 -9.62 7.17 -17.33
CA PRO A 48 -8.76 8.19 -17.95
C PRO A 48 -7.66 8.68 -17.02
N SER A 49 -6.63 9.32 -17.58
CA SER A 49 -5.59 9.98 -16.79
C SER A 49 -6.23 11.06 -15.90
N GLY A 50 -5.75 11.20 -14.66
CA GLY A 50 -6.28 12.18 -13.71
C GLY A 50 -7.59 11.80 -13.01
N SER A 51 -8.16 10.61 -13.26
CA SER A 51 -9.42 10.18 -12.63
C SER A 51 -9.29 9.71 -11.16
N GLY A 52 -8.13 9.88 -10.53
CA GLY A 52 -7.93 9.53 -9.12
C GLY A 52 -7.49 8.09 -8.84
N LYS A 53 -7.16 7.28 -9.87
CA LYS A 53 -6.75 5.87 -9.70
C LYS A 53 -5.56 5.70 -8.77
N SER A 54 -4.49 6.44 -9.02
CA SER A 54 -3.29 6.38 -8.18
C SER A 54 -3.57 6.87 -6.75
N THR A 55 -4.40 7.91 -6.61
CA THR A 55 -4.84 8.41 -5.31
C THR A 55 -5.64 7.36 -4.55
N LEU A 56 -6.54 6.64 -5.22
CA LEU A 56 -7.29 5.55 -4.61
C LEU A 56 -6.36 4.41 -4.15
N LEU A 57 -5.37 4.05 -4.97
CA LEU A 57 -4.34 3.06 -4.58
C LEU A 57 -3.55 3.51 -3.35
N MET A 58 -3.15 4.80 -3.28
CA MET A 58 -2.44 5.35 -2.12
C MET A 58 -3.31 5.33 -0.85
N VAL A 59 -4.61 5.60 -0.96
CA VAL A 59 -5.55 5.51 0.17
C VAL A 59 -5.69 4.05 0.62
N MET A 60 -5.87 3.10 -0.29
CA MET A 60 -5.95 1.67 0.05
C MET A 60 -4.65 1.15 0.67
N ALA A 61 -3.52 1.69 0.25
CA ALA A 61 -2.22 1.36 0.80
C ALA A 61 -1.91 2.06 2.14
N GLY A 62 -2.79 2.96 2.62
CA GLY A 62 -2.55 3.75 3.82
C GLY A 62 -1.39 4.74 3.70
N LEU A 63 -1.04 5.14 2.47
CA LEU A 63 -0.04 6.19 2.19
C LEU A 63 -0.67 7.57 2.11
N GLU A 64 -1.98 7.63 1.86
CA GLU A 64 -2.78 8.85 1.85
C GLU A 64 -3.98 8.67 2.77
N ARG A 65 -4.33 9.68 3.55
CA ARG A 65 -5.50 9.65 4.45
C ARG A 65 -6.72 10.22 3.76
N ALA A 66 -7.83 9.50 3.84
CA ALA A 66 -9.12 10.02 3.43
C ALA A 66 -9.56 11.19 4.32
N ASP A 67 -10.21 12.20 3.74
CA ASP A 67 -10.85 13.29 4.50
C ASP A 67 -12.02 12.75 5.34
N THR A 68 -12.81 11.84 4.75
CA THR A 68 -13.96 11.18 5.40
C THR A 68 -14.13 9.75 4.91
N GLY A 69 -14.97 8.99 5.59
CA GLY A 69 -15.21 7.58 5.30
C GLY A 69 -14.29 6.65 6.08
N SER A 70 -14.31 5.39 5.73
CA SER A 70 -13.47 4.38 6.38
C SER A 70 -12.70 3.54 5.36
N VAL A 71 -11.47 3.20 5.73
CA VAL A 71 -10.57 2.35 4.94
C VAL A 71 -10.17 1.19 5.82
N ALA A 72 -10.55 -0.02 5.45
CA ALA A 72 -10.14 -1.23 6.16
C ALA A 72 -9.34 -2.14 5.24
N VAL A 73 -8.23 -2.68 5.76
CA VAL A 73 -7.35 -3.64 5.08
C VAL A 73 -7.11 -4.81 6.01
N ALA A 74 -7.24 -6.03 5.50
CA ALA A 74 -7.11 -7.26 6.29
C ALA A 74 -7.93 -7.20 7.61
N GLY A 75 -9.13 -6.64 7.54
CA GLY A 75 -10.06 -6.49 8.67
C GLY A 75 -9.71 -5.37 9.66
N ARG A 76 -8.63 -4.63 9.45
CA ARG A 76 -8.24 -3.52 10.34
C ARG A 76 -8.56 -2.16 9.72
N ASN A 77 -9.29 -1.32 10.45
CA ASN A 77 -9.58 0.04 10.02
C ASN A 77 -8.32 0.91 10.17
N LEU A 78 -7.82 1.43 9.05
CA LEU A 78 -6.61 2.25 8.98
C LEU A 78 -6.86 3.68 9.45
N SER A 79 -8.09 4.18 9.33
CA SER A 79 -8.45 5.56 9.70
C SER A 79 -8.24 5.86 11.19
N ASN A 80 -8.20 4.83 12.03
CA ASN A 80 -8.04 4.94 13.48
C ASN A 80 -6.60 4.77 13.96
N LEU A 81 -5.65 4.54 13.04
CA LEU A 81 -4.24 4.33 13.38
C LEU A 81 -3.48 5.66 13.39
N ASP A 82 -2.58 5.82 14.37
CA ASP A 82 -1.54 6.85 14.29
C ASP A 82 -0.49 6.48 13.22
N GLU A 83 0.41 7.42 12.90
CA GLU A 83 1.40 7.21 11.84
C GLU A 83 2.33 6.03 12.10
N ASP A 84 2.75 5.82 13.34
CA ASP A 84 3.66 4.74 13.72
C ASP A 84 2.97 3.37 13.62
N ALA A 85 1.74 3.27 14.08
CA ALA A 85 0.94 2.05 13.96
C ALA A 85 0.62 1.75 12.49
N LEU A 86 0.32 2.79 11.71
CA LEU A 86 0.05 2.67 10.27
C LEU A 86 1.28 2.23 9.50
N ALA A 87 2.46 2.80 9.81
CA ALA A 87 3.73 2.40 9.19
C ALA A 87 4.06 0.93 9.48
N ARG A 88 3.93 0.50 10.75
CA ARG A 88 4.12 -0.91 11.13
C ARG A 88 3.11 -1.85 10.46
N PHE A 89 1.86 -1.41 10.33
CA PHE A 89 0.83 -2.18 9.65
C PHE A 89 1.14 -2.34 8.16
N ARG A 90 1.49 -1.26 7.46
CA ARG A 90 1.90 -1.31 6.05
C ARG A 90 3.04 -2.31 5.83
N GLY A 91 4.10 -2.19 6.61
CA GLY A 91 5.28 -3.04 6.47
C GLY A 91 4.99 -4.55 6.62
N ARG A 92 3.88 -4.92 7.26
CA ARG A 92 3.51 -6.34 7.50
C ARG A 92 2.42 -6.86 6.59
N HIS A 93 1.56 -5.99 6.05
CA HIS A 93 0.31 -6.43 5.42
C HIS A 93 0.13 -5.91 3.99
N ILE A 94 0.94 -4.93 3.54
CA ILE A 94 0.74 -4.27 2.25
C ILE A 94 2.05 -4.26 1.47
N GLY A 95 2.05 -4.85 0.28
CA GLY A 95 3.14 -4.72 -0.68
C GLY A 95 2.72 -3.76 -1.80
N ILE A 96 3.61 -2.83 -2.18
CA ILE A 96 3.37 -1.86 -3.23
C ILE A 96 4.49 -1.94 -4.25
N VAL A 97 4.11 -2.06 -5.54
CA VAL A 97 5.04 -1.88 -6.65
C VAL A 97 4.73 -0.55 -7.31
N PHE A 98 5.67 0.38 -7.21
CA PHE A 98 5.53 1.72 -7.78
C PHE A 98 5.92 1.76 -9.26
N GLN A 99 5.30 2.67 -10.01
CA GLN A 99 5.68 2.95 -11.40
C GLN A 99 7.08 3.59 -11.48
N SER A 100 7.44 4.42 -10.51
CA SER A 100 8.79 4.98 -10.33
C SER A 100 9.57 4.05 -9.39
N PHE A 101 10.84 3.85 -9.65
CA PHE A 101 11.64 2.84 -8.93
C PHE A 101 11.84 3.16 -7.45
N HIS A 102 11.83 4.43 -7.06
CA HIS A 102 12.04 4.92 -5.68
C HIS A 102 13.32 4.34 -5.02
N LEU A 103 14.33 4.04 -5.85
CA LEU A 103 15.61 3.58 -5.36
C LEU A 103 16.39 4.75 -4.75
N ILE A 104 17.19 4.45 -3.75
CA ILE A 104 18.16 5.37 -3.17
C ILE A 104 19.41 5.31 -4.07
N PRO A 105 19.71 6.38 -4.87
CA PRO A 105 20.71 6.30 -5.93
C PRO A 105 22.15 6.06 -5.45
N THR A 106 22.41 6.34 -4.17
CA THR A 106 23.73 6.17 -3.54
C THR A 106 23.94 4.78 -2.94
N MET A 107 22.93 3.93 -3.02
CA MET A 107 22.95 2.56 -2.49
C MET A 107 23.00 1.54 -3.62
N THR A 108 23.66 0.44 -3.38
CA THR A 108 23.66 -0.75 -4.25
C THR A 108 22.27 -1.37 -4.33
N ALA A 109 22.05 -2.30 -5.26
CA ALA A 109 20.79 -3.05 -5.35
C ALA A 109 20.53 -3.84 -4.04
N LEU A 110 21.57 -4.45 -3.50
CA LEU A 110 21.49 -5.19 -2.25
C LEU A 110 21.07 -4.30 -1.07
N GLU A 111 21.68 -3.14 -0.93
CA GLU A 111 21.36 -2.18 0.14
C GLU A 111 19.93 -1.65 0.00
N ASN A 112 19.50 -1.30 -1.22
CA ASN A 112 18.13 -0.85 -1.47
C ASN A 112 17.08 -1.88 -1.04
N VAL A 113 17.35 -3.18 -1.21
CA VAL A 113 16.44 -4.25 -0.79
C VAL A 113 16.60 -4.56 0.70
N ALA A 114 17.79 -4.38 1.27
CA ALA A 114 18.05 -4.66 2.69
C ALA A 114 17.42 -3.59 3.62
N VAL A 115 17.46 -2.30 3.24
CA VAL A 115 16.99 -1.18 4.09
C VAL A 115 15.60 -1.38 4.69
N PRO A 116 14.55 -1.74 3.93
CA PRO A 116 13.23 -1.97 4.52
C PRO A 116 13.20 -3.16 5.49
N LEU A 117 14.02 -4.18 5.29
CA LEU A 117 14.15 -5.31 6.20
C LEU A 117 14.85 -4.92 7.50
N GLU A 118 15.90 -4.10 7.41
CA GLU A 118 16.59 -3.53 8.58
C GLU A 118 15.67 -2.64 9.41
N LEU A 119 14.89 -1.78 8.74
CA LEU A 119 13.90 -0.93 9.40
C LEU A 119 12.77 -1.73 10.07
N ALA A 120 12.46 -2.93 9.55
CA ALA A 120 11.54 -3.86 10.15
C ALA A 120 12.14 -4.63 11.35
N GLY A 121 13.46 -4.51 11.58
CA GLY A 121 14.18 -5.19 12.66
C GLY A 121 14.59 -6.62 12.32
N GLU A 122 14.68 -6.99 11.06
CA GLU A 122 15.13 -8.31 10.61
C GLU A 122 16.65 -8.43 10.82
N MET A 123 17.08 -9.43 11.60
CA MET A 123 18.50 -9.62 11.93
C MET A 123 19.34 -10.04 10.71
N ASP A 124 18.75 -10.76 9.76
CA ASP A 124 19.42 -11.29 8.57
C ASP A 124 19.01 -10.52 7.29
N ALA A 125 18.78 -9.20 7.40
CA ALA A 125 18.25 -8.37 6.31
C ALA A 125 19.03 -8.52 5.00
N HIS A 126 20.37 -8.51 5.04
CA HIS A 126 21.20 -8.67 3.85
C HIS A 126 21.15 -10.08 3.25
N ALA A 127 21.05 -11.12 4.05
CA ALA A 127 20.89 -12.48 3.55
C ALA A 127 19.54 -12.64 2.84
N ARG A 128 18.46 -12.18 3.45
CA ARG A 128 17.14 -12.15 2.83
C ARG A 128 17.09 -11.30 1.57
N ALA A 129 17.72 -10.12 1.57
CA ALA A 129 17.80 -9.27 0.40
C ALA A 129 18.46 -9.97 -0.80
N ARG A 130 19.51 -10.78 -0.57
CA ARG A 130 20.10 -11.61 -1.62
C ARG A 130 19.15 -12.67 -2.17
N GLU A 131 18.41 -13.33 -1.30
CA GLU A 131 17.41 -14.34 -1.70
C GLU A 131 16.32 -13.71 -2.56
N GLU A 132 15.79 -12.55 -2.16
CA GLU A 132 14.76 -11.82 -2.93
C GLU A 132 15.29 -11.35 -4.29
N LEU A 133 16.52 -10.82 -4.36
CA LEU A 133 17.15 -10.45 -5.62
C LEU A 133 17.39 -11.66 -6.52
N ALA A 134 17.79 -12.80 -5.96
CA ALA A 134 17.92 -14.04 -6.70
C ALA A 134 16.58 -14.52 -7.27
N ALA A 135 15.51 -14.42 -6.51
CA ALA A 135 14.15 -14.82 -6.92
C ALA A 135 13.66 -14.04 -8.16
N VAL A 136 14.13 -12.81 -8.36
CA VAL A 136 13.83 -11.97 -9.53
C VAL A 136 14.94 -11.98 -10.60
N GLY A 137 15.93 -12.88 -10.49
CA GLY A 137 16.99 -13.06 -11.48
C GLY A 137 18.12 -12.01 -11.43
N LEU A 138 18.31 -11.35 -10.28
CA LEU A 138 19.35 -10.34 -10.08
C LEU A 138 20.53 -10.80 -9.22
N SER A 139 20.78 -12.11 -9.14
CA SER A 139 21.89 -12.69 -8.35
C SER A 139 23.27 -12.11 -8.65
N GLU A 140 23.52 -11.72 -9.93
CA GLU A 140 24.80 -11.20 -10.41
C GLU A 140 24.85 -9.65 -10.42
N ARG A 141 23.84 -8.98 -9.84
CA ARG A 141 23.68 -7.51 -9.85
C ARG A 141 23.40 -6.96 -8.47
N LEU A 142 24.22 -7.35 -7.50
CA LEU A 142 24.08 -6.95 -6.10
C LEU A 142 24.69 -5.57 -5.81
N ASP A 143 25.67 -5.16 -6.60
CA ASP A 143 26.46 -3.92 -6.47
C ASP A 143 25.85 -2.78 -7.29
#